data_bde3510792a4e8823138929bc79769fc
#
_entry.id   bde3510792a4e8823138929bc79769fc
#
_cell.length_a   1.000
_cell.length_b   1.000
_cell.length_c   1.000
_cell.angle_alpha   90.00
_cell.angle_beta   90.00
_cell.angle_gamma   90.00
#
_symmetry.space_group_name_H-M   'P 1'
#
loop_
_entity.id
_entity.type
_entity.pdbx_description
1 polymer ?
#
loop_
_entity_poly.entity_id
_entity_poly.type
_entity_poly.pdbx_seq_one_letter_code
_entity_poly.pdbx_strand_id
1 'polypeptide(L)' 'QLALASKSILHVEINANGKVMNFVLEPIGLANGRLRARDRKADIERTLPISAITSIVIG' A
#
# COMPACT_ATOMS: atom_id res chain seq x y z
N GLN A 1 6.96 7.06 8.19
CA GLN A 1 6.33 8.23 8.76
C GLN A 1 6.42 9.46 7.87
N LEU A 2 7.53 9.63 7.18
CA LEU A 2 7.65 10.74 6.27
C LEU A 2 6.59 10.70 5.18
N ALA A 3 6.27 9.50 4.71
CA ALA A 3 5.22 9.34 3.71
C ALA A 3 3.86 9.78 4.23
N LEU A 4 3.56 9.43 5.49
CA LEU A 4 2.31 9.84 6.11
C LEU A 4 2.26 11.35 6.33
N ALA A 5 3.36 11.92 6.82
CA ALA A 5 3.42 13.33 7.09
C ALA A 5 3.34 14.17 5.82
N SER A 6 3.96 13.72 4.74
CA SER A 6 4.00 14.44 3.48
C SER A 6 2.86 14.08 2.54
N LYS A 7 2.00 13.15 2.94
CA LYS A 7 0.90 12.65 2.11
C LYS A 7 1.38 12.11 0.76
N SER A 8 2.54 11.49 0.79
CA SER A 8 3.10 10.88 -0.41
C SER A 8 2.25 9.70 -0.87
N ILE A 9 2.30 9.43 -2.16
CA ILE A 9 1.59 8.31 -2.74
C ILE A 9 2.54 7.12 -2.82
N LEU A 10 2.05 5.95 -2.45
CA LEU A 10 2.82 4.72 -2.51
C LEU A 10 2.44 3.91 -3.73
N HIS A 11 3.46 3.47 -4.45
CA HIS A 11 3.28 2.47 -5.50
C HIS A 11 3.65 1.13 -4.90
N VAL A 12 2.65 0.30 -4.67
CA VAL A 12 2.81 -0.96 -3.96
C VAL A 12 2.62 -2.12 -4.92
N GLU A 13 3.58 -3.02 -4.93
CA GLU A 13 3.47 -4.25 -5.71
C GLU A 13 3.30 -5.41 -4.74
N ILE A 14 2.30 -6.23 -4.97
CA ILE A 14 2.08 -7.44 -4.19
C ILE A 14 2.05 -8.65 -5.10
N ASN A 15 2.47 -9.78 -4.53
CA ASN A 15 2.41 -11.07 -5.20
C ASN A 15 1.47 -11.98 -4.41
N ALA A 16 0.39 -12.38 -5.04
CA ALA A 16 -0.60 -13.25 -4.45
C ALA A 16 -0.86 -14.42 -5.40
N ASN A 17 -0.53 -15.64 -4.94
CA ASN A 17 -0.75 -16.85 -5.73
C ASN A 17 -0.10 -16.79 -7.12
N GLY A 18 1.12 -16.24 -7.19
CA GLY A 18 1.84 -16.13 -8.44
C GLY A 18 1.39 -14.98 -9.33
N LYS A 19 0.41 -14.19 -8.88
CA LYS A 19 -0.02 -13.01 -9.62
C LYS A 19 0.56 -11.76 -9.00
N VAL A 20 1.13 -10.91 -9.82
CA VAL A 20 1.64 -9.61 -9.39
C VAL A 20 0.55 -8.57 -9.61
N MET A 21 0.26 -7.81 -8.56
CA MET A 21 -0.73 -6.75 -8.62
C MET A 21 -0.09 -5.45 -8.15
N ASN A 22 -0.41 -4.37 -8.84
CA ASN A 22 0.13 -3.05 -8.52
C ASN A 22 -0.99 -2.13 -8.05
N PHE A 23 -0.72 -1.41 -6.96
CA PHE A 23 -1.66 -0.45 -6.41
C PHE A 23 -0.98 0.91 -6.27
N VAL A 24 -1.76 1.96 -6.47
CA VAL A 24 -1.35 3.32 -6.16
C VAL A 24 -2.20 3.76 -4.97
N LEU A 25 -1.55 3.89 -3.82
CA LEU A 25 -2.26 4.03 -2.55
C LEU A 25 -1.78 5.26 -1.78
N GLU A 26 -2.68 5.83 -1.01
CA GLU A 26 -2.37 6.88 -0.06
C GLU A 26 -2.24 6.23 1.32
N PRO A 27 -1.06 6.27 1.96
CA PRO A 27 -0.86 5.55 3.21
C PRO A 27 -1.67 6.15 4.35
N ILE A 28 -2.29 5.28 5.15
CA ILE A 28 -3.02 5.67 6.34
C ILE A 28 -2.23 5.27 7.58
N GLY A 29 -1.71 4.04 7.62
CA GLY A 29 -0.94 3.59 8.74
C GLY A 29 -0.50 2.14 8.62
N LEU A 30 0.33 1.73 9.57
CA LEU A 30 0.82 0.36 9.68
C LEU A 30 0.39 -0.18 11.04
N ALA A 31 -0.18 -1.36 11.06
CA ALA A 31 -0.58 -2.01 12.30
C ALA A 31 -0.63 -3.51 12.10
N ASN A 32 -0.09 -4.26 13.08
CA ASN A 32 -0.18 -5.72 13.12
C ASN A 32 0.30 -6.41 11.84
N GLY A 33 1.40 -5.90 11.25
CA GLY A 33 1.96 -6.48 10.03
C GLY A 33 1.11 -6.24 8.79
N ARG A 34 0.25 -5.23 8.82
CA ARG A 34 -0.60 -4.88 7.69
C ARG A 34 -0.48 -3.40 7.38
N LEU A 35 -0.47 -3.11 6.09
CA LEU A 35 -0.50 -1.73 5.61
C LEU A 35 -1.95 -1.35 5.35
N ARG A 36 -2.39 -0.27 6.01
CA ARG A 36 -3.68 0.33 5.73
C ARG A 36 -3.45 1.53 4.83
N ALA A 37 -4.17 1.56 3.73
CA ALA A 37 -4.02 2.63 2.77
C ALA A 37 -5.32 2.86 2.02
N ARG A 38 -5.47 4.06 1.48
CA ARG A 38 -6.64 4.40 0.70
C ARG A 38 -6.33 4.26 -0.78
N ASP A 39 -7.14 3.49 -1.47
CA ASP A 39 -7.07 3.37 -2.91
C ASP A 39 -7.91 4.49 -3.51
N ARG A 40 -7.25 5.53 -3.99
CA ARG A 40 -7.94 6.71 -4.51
C ARG A 40 -8.68 6.41 -5.81
N LYS A 41 -8.20 5.45 -6.56
CA LYS A 41 -8.83 5.05 -7.82
C LYS A 41 -10.18 4.42 -7.60
N ALA A 42 -10.25 3.52 -6.60
CA ALA A 42 -11.49 2.82 -6.25
C ALA A 42 -12.26 3.53 -5.16
N ASP A 43 -11.66 4.54 -4.52
CA ASP A 43 -12.22 5.29 -3.40
C ASP A 43 -12.60 4.39 -2.24
N ILE A 44 -11.75 3.43 -1.94
CA ILE A 44 -11.94 2.50 -0.82
C ILE A 44 -10.66 2.37 -0.02
N GLU A 45 -10.79 2.01 1.26
CA GLU A 45 -9.65 1.68 2.09
C GLU A 45 -9.27 0.21 1.84
N ARG A 46 -7.98 -0.02 1.68
CA ARG A 46 -7.45 -1.38 1.54
C ARG A 46 -6.52 -1.69 2.69
N THR A 47 -6.55 -2.92 3.13
CA THR A 47 -5.59 -3.44 4.11
C THR A 47 -4.82 -4.57 3.43
N LEU A 48 -3.50 -4.38 3.34
CA LEU A 48 -2.64 -5.33 2.65
C LEU A 48 -1.67 -5.97 3.64
N PRO A 49 -1.51 -7.31 3.59
CA PRO A 49 -0.51 -7.96 4.42
C PRO A 49 0.90 -7.59 3.95
N ILE A 50 1.73 -7.16 4.88
CA ILE A 50 3.10 -6.75 4.53
C ILE A 50 3.88 -7.91 3.92
N SER A 51 3.61 -9.12 4.38
CA SER A 51 4.30 -10.31 3.87
C SER A 51 4.05 -10.57 2.39
N ALA A 52 2.97 -10.05 1.82
CA ALA A 52 2.67 -10.23 0.40
C ALA A 52 3.23 -9.08 -0.44
N ILE A 53 3.69 -8.01 0.20
CA ILE A 53 4.22 -6.86 -0.51
C ILE A 53 5.65 -7.16 -0.94
N THR A 54 5.91 -7.09 -2.23
CA THR A 54 7.23 -7.34 -2.79
C THR A 54 8.00 -6.06 -3.07
N SER A 55 7.31 -4.95 -3.24
CA SER A 55 7.97 -3.68 -3.52
C SER A 55 7.08 -2.52 -3.10
N ILE A 56 7.69 -1.50 -2.53
CA ILE A 56 7.02 -0.22 -2.24
C ILE A 56 7.93 0.89 -2.73
N VAL A 57 7.37 1.76 -3.55
CA VAL A 57 8.07 2.95 -4.03
C VAL A 57 7.25 4.16 -3.61
N ILE A 58 7.92 5.12 -2.97
CA ILE A 58 7.31 6.38 -2.60
C ILE A 58 7.50 7.36 -3.75
N GLY A 59 6.40 7.77 -4.31
CA GLY A 59 6.46 8.63 -5.49
C GLY A 59 5.84 9.98 -5.29
#